data_16cd795249aea10aa4ac754285f40403
#
_entry.id   16cd795249aea10aa4ac754285f40403
#
_cell.length_a   1.000
_cell.length_b   1.000
_cell.length_c   1.000
_cell.angle_alpha   90.00
_cell.angle_beta   90.00
_cell.angle_gamma   90.00
#
_symmetry.space_group_name_H-M   'P 1'
#
loop_
_entity.id
_entity.type
_entity.pdbx_description
1 polymer ?
#
loop_
_entity_poly.entity_id
_entity_poly.type
_entity_poly.pdbx_seq_one_letter_code
_entity_poly.pdbx_strand_id
1 'polypeptide(L)'
;DTVGNTGTSSPLMMLVAALEEAKPGDKILVASFGNGSDALFFQVTEEIEKIKGKKKGIKKHLLAKKDLTNYERYINFRSMIPIEAGIRGEVNAPTSISVGWRERREILALVGSKCKRCGTPQYPPQRICVKPDCGAIDEMEDYRFSDKKGTLFTYTEDMLAFSPNPPAMYGIINFEGGGRGIYDLADCEAGSVKVDTSVEMSFRRKYVDESRGISSYFWKAIPRVFGSGK
;
A
#
# COMPACT_ATOMS: atom_id res chain seq x y z
N ASP A 1 -2.39 15.65 -18.65
CA ASP A 1 -1.07 15.74 -19.26
C ASP A 1 0.07 15.29 -18.33
N THR A 2 -0.09 15.39 -17.01
CA THR A 2 0.99 15.07 -16.03
C THR A 2 1.15 13.57 -15.74
N VAL A 3 0.13 12.75 -15.96
CA VAL A 3 0.14 11.31 -15.66
C VAL A 3 0.03 10.45 -16.91
N GLY A 4 -0.47 11.01 -18.02
CA GLY A 4 -0.75 10.28 -19.24
C GLY A 4 -1.99 9.37 -19.12
N ASN A 5 -2.15 8.47 -20.07
CA ASN A 5 -3.24 7.51 -20.06
C ASN A 5 -2.88 6.30 -19.20
N THR A 6 -3.61 6.09 -18.12
CA THR A 6 -3.43 4.98 -17.17
C THR A 6 -4.38 3.80 -17.43
N GLY A 7 -4.96 3.73 -18.62
CA GLY A 7 -5.91 2.67 -18.99
C GLY A 7 -7.21 2.76 -18.20
N THR A 8 -7.67 1.64 -17.69
CA THR A 8 -8.95 1.52 -16.98
C THR A 8 -9.04 2.38 -15.70
N SER A 9 -7.92 2.75 -15.10
CA SER A 9 -7.90 3.63 -13.93
C SER A 9 -8.00 5.12 -14.25
N SER A 10 -7.81 5.51 -15.51
CA SER A 10 -7.77 6.92 -15.95
C SER A 10 -9.03 7.71 -15.55
N PRO A 11 -10.26 7.24 -15.82
CA PRO A 11 -11.47 8.00 -15.47
C PRO A 11 -11.62 8.24 -13.96
N LEU A 12 -11.28 7.25 -13.15
CA LEU A 12 -11.36 7.38 -11.69
C LEU A 12 -10.26 8.31 -11.14
N MET A 13 -9.05 8.27 -11.71
CA MET A 13 -8.00 9.22 -11.35
C MET A 13 -8.39 10.65 -11.70
N MET A 14 -9.01 10.86 -12.86
CA MET A 14 -9.52 12.18 -13.25
C MET A 14 -10.65 12.65 -12.34
N LEU A 15 -11.55 11.74 -11.91
CA LEU A 15 -12.58 12.06 -10.91
C LEU A 15 -11.95 12.49 -9.58
N VAL A 16 -10.93 11.78 -9.09
CA VAL A 16 -10.21 12.17 -7.86
C VAL A 16 -9.58 13.56 -8.02
N ALA A 17 -8.93 13.84 -9.15
CA ALA A 17 -8.34 15.15 -9.42
C ALA A 17 -9.41 16.27 -9.44
N ALA A 18 -10.57 16.01 -10.05
CA ALA A 18 -11.69 16.96 -10.08
C ALA A 18 -12.24 17.21 -8.67
N LEU A 19 -12.40 16.15 -7.87
CA LEU A 19 -12.89 16.26 -6.48
C LEU A 19 -11.92 17.02 -5.54
N GLU A 20 -10.62 17.01 -5.83
CA GLU A 20 -9.65 17.82 -5.05
C GLU A 20 -9.86 19.33 -5.19
N GLU A 21 -10.48 19.76 -6.30
CA GLU A 21 -10.74 21.19 -6.58
C GLU A 21 -12.21 21.57 -6.39
N ALA A 22 -13.08 20.59 -6.37
CA ALA A 22 -14.52 20.76 -6.35
C ALA A 22 -15.04 21.50 -5.11
N LYS A 23 -16.15 22.19 -5.29
CA LYS A 23 -16.90 22.88 -4.24
C LYS A 23 -18.30 22.26 -4.13
N PRO A 24 -18.98 22.39 -2.97
CA PRO A 24 -20.37 22.01 -2.85
C PRO A 24 -21.24 22.65 -3.97
N GLY A 25 -22.09 21.85 -4.61
CA GLY A 25 -22.93 22.25 -5.71
C GLY A 25 -22.34 22.04 -7.11
N ASP A 26 -21.02 21.81 -7.22
CA ASP A 26 -20.40 21.52 -8.52
C ASP A 26 -20.95 20.22 -9.13
N LYS A 27 -21.00 20.22 -10.46
CA LYS A 27 -21.47 19.09 -11.25
C LYS A 27 -20.31 18.47 -12.00
N ILE A 28 -20.13 17.15 -11.89
CA ILE A 28 -19.04 16.40 -12.49
C ILE A 28 -19.63 15.31 -13.37
N LEU A 29 -19.27 15.30 -14.65
CA LEU A 29 -19.56 14.21 -15.57
C LEU A 29 -18.28 13.39 -15.77
N VAL A 30 -18.35 12.11 -15.47
CA VAL A 30 -17.28 11.14 -15.74
C VAL A 30 -17.76 10.23 -16.84
N ALA A 31 -17.06 10.23 -17.95
CA ALA A 31 -17.33 9.34 -19.07
C ALA A 31 -16.10 8.50 -19.38
N SER A 32 -16.31 7.23 -19.67
CA SER A 32 -15.25 6.31 -20.08
C SER A 32 -15.70 5.47 -21.26
N PHE A 33 -14.74 5.11 -22.09
CA PHE A 33 -14.92 4.23 -23.23
C PHE A 33 -13.87 3.12 -23.19
N GLY A 34 -14.30 1.91 -23.43
CA GLY A 34 -13.44 0.73 -23.52
C GLY A 34 -14.16 -0.34 -24.35
N ASN A 35 -14.38 -1.52 -23.78
CA ASN A 35 -15.28 -2.53 -24.37
C ASN A 35 -16.75 -2.25 -23.96
N GLY A 36 -17.23 -1.07 -24.31
CA GLY A 36 -18.45 -0.43 -23.86
C GLY A 36 -18.18 1.01 -23.44
N SER A 37 -19.22 1.76 -23.11
CA SER A 37 -19.09 3.12 -22.60
C SER A 37 -20.06 3.38 -21.45
N ASP A 38 -19.56 4.05 -20.42
CA ASP A 38 -20.33 4.48 -19.27
C ASP A 38 -20.18 5.98 -19.07
N ALA A 39 -21.28 6.61 -18.65
CA ALA A 39 -21.27 8.01 -18.24
C ALA A 39 -21.98 8.15 -16.90
N LEU A 40 -21.29 8.72 -15.92
CA LEU A 40 -21.78 8.93 -14.58
C LEU A 40 -21.85 10.43 -14.29
N PHE A 41 -23.01 10.88 -13.81
CA PHE A 41 -23.21 12.28 -13.44
C PHE A 41 -23.30 12.41 -11.92
N PHE A 42 -22.47 13.26 -11.35
CA PHE A 42 -22.38 13.51 -9.91
C PHE A 42 -22.66 14.98 -9.60
N GLN A 43 -23.27 15.20 -8.45
CA GLN A 43 -23.32 16.50 -7.81
C GLN A 43 -22.55 16.46 -6.51
N VAL A 44 -21.62 17.40 -6.32
CA VAL A 44 -20.79 17.48 -5.13
C VAL A 44 -21.62 18.02 -3.97
N THR A 45 -21.63 17.27 -2.87
CA THR A 45 -22.33 17.65 -1.63
C THR A 45 -21.40 18.39 -0.66
N GLU A 46 -21.97 18.93 0.41
CA GLU A 46 -21.19 19.62 1.48
C GLU A 46 -20.22 18.66 2.21
N GLU A 47 -20.41 17.35 2.10
CA GLU A 47 -19.52 16.35 2.68
C GLU A 47 -18.07 16.44 2.15
N ILE A 48 -17.88 17.05 0.97
CA ILE A 48 -16.55 17.25 0.38
C ILE A 48 -15.64 18.06 1.32
N GLU A 49 -16.18 19.04 2.05
CA GLU A 49 -15.40 19.87 2.96
C GLU A 49 -14.84 19.08 4.16
N LYS A 50 -15.50 17.99 4.55
CA LYS A 50 -15.03 17.10 5.63
C LYS A 50 -13.79 16.30 5.26
N ILE A 51 -13.59 16.00 3.98
CA ILE A 51 -12.48 15.17 3.48
C ILE A 51 -11.40 15.96 2.75
N LYS A 52 -11.70 17.19 2.34
CA LYS A 52 -10.78 18.07 1.60
C LYS A 52 -9.46 18.25 2.34
N GLY A 53 -8.37 18.01 1.66
CA GLY A 53 -7.02 18.11 2.23
C GLY A 53 -6.61 17.00 3.21
N LYS A 54 -7.54 16.19 3.71
CA LYS A 54 -7.25 15.10 4.67
C LYS A 54 -6.70 13.83 4.01
N LYS A 55 -7.02 13.61 2.74
CA LYS A 55 -6.57 12.43 1.98
C LYS A 55 -5.45 12.81 1.01
N LYS A 56 -4.62 11.81 0.69
CA LYS A 56 -3.59 11.93 -0.32
C LYS A 56 -4.25 11.67 -1.68
N GLY A 57 -4.53 12.71 -2.41
CA GLY A 57 -5.11 12.62 -3.76
C GLY A 57 -4.04 12.74 -4.85
N ILE A 58 -4.44 13.06 -6.07
CA ILE A 58 -3.54 13.13 -7.23
C ILE A 58 -2.45 14.21 -7.04
N LYS A 59 -2.81 15.40 -6.57
CA LYS A 59 -1.85 16.51 -6.38
C LYS A 59 -0.72 16.14 -5.43
N LYS A 60 -1.05 15.55 -4.27
CA LYS A 60 -0.02 15.14 -3.30
C LYS A 60 0.85 14.00 -3.83
N HIS A 61 0.30 13.07 -4.61
CA HIS A 61 1.10 12.03 -5.27
C HIS A 61 2.05 12.63 -6.31
N LEU A 62 1.59 13.60 -7.12
CA LEU A 62 2.43 14.28 -8.10
C LEU A 62 3.55 15.09 -7.44
N LEU A 63 3.28 15.73 -6.30
CA LEU A 63 4.31 16.44 -5.53
C LEU A 63 5.35 15.50 -4.91
N ALA A 64 4.95 14.29 -4.57
CA ALA A 64 5.83 13.27 -3.98
C ALA A 64 6.54 12.40 -5.03
N LYS A 65 6.30 12.62 -6.32
CA LYS A 65 6.95 11.86 -7.38
C LYS A 65 8.45 12.14 -7.42
N LYS A 66 9.21 11.14 -7.87
CA LYS A 66 10.59 11.26 -8.26
C LYS A 66 10.72 10.90 -9.74
N ASP A 67 11.44 11.69 -10.49
CA ASP A 67 11.69 11.41 -11.90
C ASP A 67 12.69 10.26 -12.03
N LEU A 68 12.38 9.30 -12.87
CA LEU A 68 13.32 8.26 -13.28
C LEU A 68 14.21 8.84 -14.39
N THR A 69 15.49 8.93 -14.10
CA THR A 69 16.50 9.41 -15.05
C THR A 69 17.06 8.30 -15.95
N ASN A 70 16.74 7.06 -15.66
CA ASN A 70 17.24 5.88 -16.36
C ASN A 70 16.06 5.07 -16.92
N TYR A 71 16.03 4.91 -18.24
CA TYR A 71 14.96 4.20 -18.95
C TYR A 71 14.99 2.67 -18.67
N GLU A 72 16.17 2.10 -18.48
CA GLU A 72 16.35 0.68 -18.17
C GLU A 72 15.67 0.33 -16.83
N ARG A 73 15.71 1.21 -15.85
CA ARG A 73 14.94 1.03 -14.59
C ARG A 73 13.45 1.02 -14.83
N TYR A 74 12.95 1.86 -15.71
CA TYR A 74 11.52 1.88 -16.05
C TYR A 74 11.08 0.57 -16.69
N ILE A 75 11.78 0.07 -17.71
CA ILE A 75 11.43 -1.19 -18.39
C ILE A 75 11.58 -2.39 -17.47
N ASN A 76 12.57 -2.35 -16.54
CA ASN A 76 12.71 -3.34 -15.48
C ASN A 76 11.49 -3.34 -14.53
N PHE A 77 11.10 -2.19 -13.99
CA PHE A 77 9.93 -2.08 -13.11
C PHE A 77 8.64 -2.50 -13.80
N ARG A 78 8.58 -2.40 -15.11
CA ARG A 78 7.46 -2.84 -15.93
C ARG A 78 7.54 -4.32 -16.31
N SER A 79 8.60 -5.01 -15.95
CA SER A 79 8.87 -6.40 -16.36
C SER A 79 8.81 -6.57 -17.89
N MET A 80 9.34 -5.60 -18.63
CA MET A 80 9.35 -5.59 -20.10
C MET A 80 10.59 -6.28 -20.67
N ILE A 81 11.60 -6.52 -19.84
CA ILE A 81 12.81 -7.27 -20.17
C ILE A 81 13.05 -8.35 -19.14
N PRO A 82 13.54 -9.52 -19.55
CA PRO A 82 13.99 -10.54 -18.60
C PRO A 82 15.26 -10.04 -17.90
N ILE A 83 15.34 -10.28 -16.60
CA ILE A 83 16.53 -9.94 -15.81
C ILE A 83 17.11 -11.24 -15.28
N GLU A 84 18.38 -11.44 -15.51
CA GLU A 84 19.12 -12.51 -14.86
C GLU A 84 19.47 -12.08 -13.44
N ALA A 85 18.84 -12.74 -12.47
CA ALA A 85 19.04 -12.43 -11.04
C ALA A 85 20.37 -13.03 -10.50
N GLY A 86 21.10 -13.79 -11.33
CA GLY A 86 22.33 -14.46 -10.94
C GLY A 86 22.07 -15.64 -9.96
N ILE A 87 23.18 -16.24 -9.50
CA ILE A 87 23.15 -17.42 -8.61
C ILE A 87 22.51 -17.11 -7.25
N ARG A 88 22.52 -15.85 -6.81
CA ARG A 88 21.97 -15.39 -5.54
C ARG A 88 20.56 -14.81 -5.66
N GLY A 89 19.99 -14.83 -6.86
CA GLY A 89 18.61 -14.41 -7.06
C GLY A 89 17.65 -15.38 -6.38
N GLU A 90 16.93 -14.88 -5.36
CA GLU A 90 15.88 -15.68 -4.75
C GLU A 90 14.71 -15.82 -5.72
N VAL A 91 14.32 -17.05 -5.97
CA VAL A 91 13.08 -17.32 -6.71
C VAL A 91 11.91 -17.12 -5.75
N ASN A 92 11.03 -16.19 -6.08
CA ASN A 92 9.81 -15.99 -5.32
C ASN A 92 8.95 -17.26 -5.33
N ALA A 93 8.83 -17.93 -4.19
CA ALA A 93 7.91 -19.04 -4.05
C ALA A 93 6.47 -18.52 -4.09
N PRO A 94 5.65 -18.91 -5.09
CA PRO A 94 4.29 -18.43 -5.19
C PRO A 94 3.43 -19.00 -4.06
N THR A 95 2.60 -18.14 -3.46
CA THR A 95 1.62 -18.57 -2.46
C THR A 95 0.67 -19.59 -3.06
N SER A 96 0.45 -20.73 -2.39
CA SER A 96 -0.52 -21.72 -2.85
C SER A 96 -1.93 -21.13 -2.89
N ILE A 97 -2.75 -21.55 -3.85
CA ILE A 97 -4.11 -21.01 -4.04
C ILE A 97 -4.96 -21.24 -2.78
N SER A 98 -4.82 -22.40 -2.14
CA SER A 98 -5.56 -22.73 -0.91
C SER A 98 -5.17 -21.83 0.28
N VAL A 99 -3.90 -21.51 0.42
CA VAL A 99 -3.44 -20.55 1.44
C VAL A 99 -3.92 -19.14 1.09
N GLY A 100 -3.78 -18.72 -0.16
CA GLY A 100 -4.27 -17.42 -0.62
C GLY A 100 -5.78 -17.22 -0.36
N TRP A 101 -6.58 -18.27 -0.54
CA TRP A 101 -8.01 -18.23 -0.22
C TRP A 101 -8.28 -18.21 1.27
N ARG A 102 -7.62 -19.02 2.07
CA ARG A 102 -7.79 -19.10 3.52
C ARG A 102 -7.41 -17.80 4.20
N GLU A 103 -6.26 -17.24 3.81
CA GLU A 103 -5.70 -16.02 4.42
C GLU A 103 -6.07 -14.74 3.63
N ARG A 104 -7.08 -14.80 2.75
CA ARG A 104 -7.44 -13.67 1.87
C ARG A 104 -7.74 -12.36 2.60
N ARG A 105 -8.26 -12.44 3.83
CA ARG A 105 -8.59 -11.25 4.63
C ARG A 105 -7.32 -10.57 5.13
N GLU A 106 -6.35 -11.34 5.56
CA GLU A 106 -5.04 -10.85 5.94
C GLU A 106 -4.28 -10.29 4.73
N ILE A 107 -4.25 -11.05 3.63
CA ILE A 107 -3.52 -10.66 2.42
C ILE A 107 -4.12 -9.42 1.77
N LEU A 108 -5.44 -9.36 1.57
CA LEU A 108 -6.08 -8.29 0.79
C LEU A 108 -6.43 -7.06 1.62
N ALA A 109 -6.74 -7.22 2.89
CA ALA A 109 -7.23 -6.13 3.74
C ALA A 109 -6.40 -5.90 5.02
N LEU A 110 -5.30 -6.63 5.20
CA LEU A 110 -4.43 -6.57 6.37
C LEU A 110 -5.23 -6.68 7.67
N VAL A 111 -6.11 -7.69 7.72
CA VAL A 111 -6.93 -7.95 8.90
C VAL A 111 -6.14 -8.79 9.89
N GLY A 112 -5.94 -8.26 11.07
CA GLY A 112 -5.50 -8.98 12.25
C GLY A 112 -6.66 -9.21 13.21
N SER A 113 -6.35 -9.33 14.48
CA SER A 113 -7.35 -9.52 15.53
C SER A 113 -7.27 -8.45 16.61
N LYS A 114 -8.38 -8.24 17.32
CA LYS A 114 -8.44 -7.38 18.51
C LYS A 114 -9.15 -8.14 19.63
N CYS A 115 -8.54 -8.15 20.80
CA CYS A 115 -9.11 -8.81 21.96
C CYS A 115 -10.39 -8.10 22.43
N LYS A 116 -11.51 -8.82 22.50
CA LYS A 116 -12.78 -8.28 23.00
C LYS A 116 -12.74 -7.94 24.49
N ARG A 117 -11.90 -8.63 25.26
CA ARG A 117 -11.80 -8.43 26.71
C ARG A 117 -10.99 -7.18 27.08
N CYS A 118 -9.81 -6.99 26.49
CA CYS A 118 -8.91 -5.89 26.86
C CYS A 118 -8.70 -4.84 25.77
N GLY A 119 -9.27 -5.03 24.58
CA GLY A 119 -9.16 -4.10 23.47
C GLY A 119 -7.80 -4.08 22.75
N THR A 120 -6.86 -4.98 23.09
CA THR A 120 -5.52 -5.00 22.47
C THR A 120 -5.58 -5.49 21.02
N PRO A 121 -5.17 -4.68 20.02
CA PRO A 121 -5.00 -5.14 18.67
C PRO A 121 -3.73 -5.97 18.52
N GLN A 122 -3.75 -6.97 17.65
CA GLN A 122 -2.61 -7.85 17.42
C GLN A 122 -2.54 -8.29 15.96
N TYR A 123 -1.35 -8.23 15.41
CA TYR A 123 -1.02 -8.67 14.06
C TYR A 123 0.27 -9.51 14.10
N PRO A 124 0.33 -10.64 13.41
CA PRO A 124 -0.77 -11.32 12.69
C PRO A 124 -1.92 -11.74 13.60
N PRO A 125 -3.09 -12.16 13.04
CA PRO A 125 -4.25 -12.55 13.85
C PRO A 125 -3.92 -13.73 14.76
N GLN A 126 -4.32 -13.67 16.01
CA GLN A 126 -4.05 -14.68 17.02
C GLN A 126 -5.34 -15.09 17.73
N ARG A 127 -5.42 -16.34 18.19
CA ARG A 127 -6.52 -16.85 19.01
C ARG A 127 -6.38 -16.48 20.49
N ILE A 128 -5.15 -16.25 20.94
CA ILE A 128 -4.80 -15.93 22.34
C ILE A 128 -4.38 -14.47 22.39
N CYS A 129 -4.85 -13.75 23.40
CA CYS A 129 -4.46 -12.36 23.61
C CYS A 129 -2.96 -12.28 23.98
N VAL A 130 -2.24 -11.43 23.23
CA VAL A 130 -0.78 -11.22 23.44
C VAL A 130 -0.46 -10.38 24.69
N LYS A 131 -1.48 -9.75 25.32
CA LYS A 131 -1.29 -8.98 26.54
C LYS A 131 -1.13 -9.96 27.72
N PRO A 132 0.02 -9.94 28.44
CA PRO A 132 0.31 -10.94 29.48
C PRO A 132 -0.78 -11.08 30.54
N ASP A 133 -1.33 -9.96 30.98
CA ASP A 133 -2.32 -9.94 32.08
C ASP A 133 -3.75 -10.26 31.61
N CYS A 134 -3.96 -10.51 30.33
CA CYS A 134 -5.31 -10.78 29.80
C CYS A 134 -5.56 -12.25 29.54
N GLY A 135 -4.69 -12.90 28.77
CA GLY A 135 -4.76 -14.32 28.43
C GLY A 135 -6.09 -14.83 27.86
N ALA A 136 -6.94 -13.95 27.32
CA ALA A 136 -8.22 -14.33 26.71
C ALA A 136 -7.98 -15.26 25.51
N ILE A 137 -8.77 -16.34 25.42
CA ILE A 137 -8.69 -17.35 24.35
C ILE A 137 -9.96 -17.31 23.56
N ASP A 138 -9.84 -17.27 22.21
CA ASP A 138 -10.96 -17.24 21.25
C ASP A 138 -11.94 -16.06 21.41
N GLU A 139 -11.57 -15.06 22.20
CA GLU A 139 -12.35 -13.83 22.41
C GLU A 139 -11.82 -12.71 21.52
N MET A 140 -11.74 -12.96 20.21
CA MET A 140 -11.17 -12.03 19.24
C MET A 140 -12.23 -11.52 18.28
N GLU A 141 -12.04 -10.31 17.80
CA GLU A 141 -12.76 -9.71 16.68
C GLU A 141 -11.78 -9.29 15.59
N ASP A 142 -12.28 -9.18 14.37
CA ASP A 142 -11.46 -8.68 13.26
C ASP A 142 -11.05 -7.23 13.48
N TYR A 143 -9.78 -6.94 13.18
CA TYR A 143 -9.25 -5.60 13.26
C TYR A 143 -8.43 -5.27 12.03
N ARG A 144 -8.81 -4.21 11.31
CA ARG A 144 -8.13 -3.81 10.10
C ARG A 144 -6.93 -2.93 10.42
N PHE A 145 -5.76 -3.30 9.86
CA PHE A 145 -4.51 -2.55 10.00
C PHE A 145 -4.16 -1.71 8.78
N SER A 146 -4.76 -1.98 7.63
CA SER A 146 -4.43 -1.30 6.37
C SER A 146 -4.63 0.22 6.37
N ASP A 147 -5.49 0.73 7.25
CA ASP A 147 -5.79 2.15 7.42
C ASP A 147 -5.12 2.77 8.65
N LYS A 148 -4.35 1.98 9.40
CA LYS A 148 -3.65 2.44 10.60
C LYS A 148 -2.31 3.05 10.24
N LYS A 149 -1.90 4.03 11.04
CA LYS A 149 -0.54 4.55 11.03
C LYS A 149 0.39 3.54 11.69
N GLY A 150 1.63 3.54 11.25
CA GLY A 150 2.67 2.73 11.86
C GLY A 150 3.91 3.57 12.11
N THR A 151 4.80 3.01 12.91
CA THR A 151 6.11 3.56 13.20
C THR A 151 7.17 2.50 12.88
N LEU A 152 8.21 2.87 12.19
CA LEU A 152 9.33 2.00 11.83
C LEU A 152 10.15 1.72 13.10
N PHE A 153 10.04 0.50 13.62
CA PHE A 153 10.75 0.09 14.83
C PHE A 153 12.22 -0.24 14.55
N THR A 154 12.48 -0.96 13.47
CA THR A 154 13.81 -1.26 12.96
C THR A 154 13.73 -1.56 11.48
N TYR A 155 14.83 -1.42 10.76
CA TYR A 155 14.88 -1.68 9.32
C TYR A 155 16.27 -2.15 8.90
N THR A 156 16.33 -2.67 7.68
CA THR A 156 17.59 -2.97 7.00
C THR A 156 17.54 -2.48 5.56
N GLU A 157 18.70 -2.18 5.03
CA GLU A 157 18.97 -1.85 3.64
C GLU A 157 19.94 -2.91 3.12
N ASP A 158 19.39 -4.01 2.58
CA ASP A 158 20.15 -5.19 2.20
C ASP A 158 20.65 -5.06 0.74
N MET A 159 21.97 -4.92 0.60
CA MET A 159 22.64 -4.83 -0.69
C MET A 159 22.94 -6.20 -1.31
N LEU A 160 22.80 -7.27 -0.55
CA LEU A 160 23.09 -8.64 -1.01
C LEU A 160 21.82 -9.34 -1.54
N ALA A 161 20.65 -8.98 -1.02
CA ALA A 161 19.39 -9.52 -1.52
C ALA A 161 19.08 -8.93 -2.90
N PHE A 162 18.61 -9.82 -3.81
CA PHE A 162 18.16 -9.36 -5.12
C PHE A 162 16.98 -8.39 -4.98
N SER A 163 17.12 -7.24 -5.62
CA SER A 163 16.05 -6.22 -5.69
C SER A 163 16.06 -5.55 -7.06
N PRO A 164 14.91 -5.34 -7.71
CA PRO A 164 14.82 -4.52 -8.91
C PRO A 164 15.30 -3.07 -8.70
N ASN A 165 15.33 -2.63 -7.45
CA ASN A 165 15.84 -1.32 -7.03
C ASN A 165 16.66 -1.48 -5.74
N PRO A 166 17.95 -1.87 -5.84
CA PRO A 166 18.80 -2.03 -4.67
C PRO A 166 18.98 -0.74 -3.86
N PRO A 167 19.11 -0.83 -2.52
CA PRO A 167 19.05 -2.03 -1.69
C PRO A 167 17.63 -2.59 -1.53
N ALA A 168 17.50 -3.87 -1.15
CA ALA A 168 16.24 -4.40 -0.68
C ALA A 168 15.96 -3.81 0.72
N MET A 169 14.89 -3.04 0.83
CA MET A 169 14.56 -2.33 2.07
C MET A 169 13.34 -2.97 2.72
N TYR A 170 13.47 -3.36 3.97
CA TYR A 170 12.37 -3.89 4.77
C TYR A 170 12.56 -3.60 6.25
N GLY A 171 11.49 -3.66 7.02
CA GLY A 171 11.57 -3.34 8.43
C GLY A 171 10.37 -3.81 9.23
N ILE A 172 10.50 -3.70 10.54
CA ILE A 172 9.44 -3.99 11.50
C ILE A 172 8.64 -2.72 11.74
N ILE A 173 7.33 -2.83 11.55
CA ILE A 173 6.38 -1.76 11.78
C ILE A 173 5.57 -2.04 13.04
N ASN A 174 5.56 -1.10 13.97
CA ASN A 174 4.62 -1.06 15.07
C ASN A 174 3.40 -0.24 14.65
N PHE A 175 2.22 -0.84 14.71
CA PHE A 175 0.98 -0.12 14.41
C PHE A 175 0.46 0.66 15.61
N GLU A 176 -0.18 1.79 15.33
CA GLU A 176 -0.85 2.60 16.33
C GLU A 176 -1.93 1.78 17.06
N GLY A 177 -1.84 1.76 18.39
CA GLY A 177 -2.74 1.00 19.24
C GLY A 177 -2.30 -0.45 19.52
N GLY A 178 -1.33 -0.99 18.80
CA GLY A 178 -0.80 -2.36 18.95
C GLY A 178 -0.71 -3.11 17.64
N GLY A 179 -0.14 -4.30 17.69
CA GLY A 179 0.19 -5.10 16.50
C GLY A 179 1.55 -4.73 15.90
N ARG A 180 2.23 -5.74 15.33
CA ARG A 180 3.56 -5.61 14.76
C ARG A 180 3.72 -6.58 13.59
N GLY A 181 4.38 -6.13 12.51
CA GLY A 181 4.70 -7.00 11.39
C GLY A 181 5.95 -6.55 10.65
N ILE A 182 6.48 -7.44 9.81
CA ILE A 182 7.62 -7.16 8.93
C ILE A 182 7.06 -6.85 7.55
N TYR A 183 7.51 -5.74 6.95
CA TYR A 183 7.05 -5.28 5.64
C TYR A 183 8.21 -4.71 4.82
N ASP A 184 8.13 -4.91 3.51
CA ASP A 184 8.97 -4.17 2.58
C ASP A 184 8.68 -2.66 2.72
N LEU A 185 9.72 -1.85 2.59
CA LEU A 185 9.61 -0.40 2.45
C LEU A 185 9.50 -0.05 0.96
N ALA A 186 8.68 0.93 0.65
CA ALA A 186 8.51 1.45 -0.70
C ALA A 186 8.44 2.98 -0.71
N ASP A 187 8.59 3.58 -1.90
CA ASP A 187 8.57 5.02 -2.11
C ASP A 187 9.61 5.77 -1.24
N CYS A 188 10.72 5.12 -0.92
CA CYS A 188 11.84 5.70 -0.17
C CYS A 188 13.18 5.28 -0.80
N GLU A 189 14.23 5.97 -0.43
CA GLU A 189 15.59 5.72 -0.90
C GLU A 189 16.49 5.27 0.24
N ALA A 190 17.61 4.63 -0.12
CA ALA A 190 18.64 4.28 0.85
C ALA A 190 19.06 5.51 1.66
N GLY A 191 19.14 5.35 2.96
CA GLY A 191 19.48 6.44 3.90
C GLY A 191 18.38 7.47 4.15
N SER A 192 17.20 7.35 3.50
CA SER A 192 16.12 8.34 3.65
C SER A 192 15.19 8.06 4.84
N VAL A 193 15.24 6.85 5.39
CA VAL A 193 14.41 6.44 6.53
C VAL A 193 15.25 6.27 7.80
N LYS A 194 14.62 6.41 8.94
CA LYS A 194 15.24 6.23 10.27
C LYS A 194 14.28 5.46 11.17
N VAL A 195 14.79 4.89 12.24
CA VAL A 195 13.94 4.40 13.33
C VAL A 195 12.99 5.52 13.77
N ASP A 196 11.79 5.17 14.15
CA ASP A 196 10.68 6.07 14.48
C ASP A 196 10.08 6.87 13.30
N THR A 197 10.52 6.60 12.06
CA THR A 197 9.84 7.17 10.89
C THR A 197 8.38 6.72 10.86
N SER A 198 7.46 7.68 10.77
CA SER A 198 6.02 7.41 10.61
C SER A 198 5.76 6.86 9.22
N VAL A 199 5.00 5.77 9.15
CA VAL A 199 4.67 5.09 7.89
C VAL A 199 3.17 4.88 7.75
N GLU A 200 2.72 4.68 6.52
CA GLU A 200 1.38 4.20 6.19
C GLU A 200 1.47 2.98 5.29
N MET A 201 0.44 2.16 5.30
CA MET A 201 0.42 0.94 4.48
C MET A 201 -0.10 1.22 3.08
N SER A 202 0.53 0.61 2.09
CA SER A 202 0.15 0.72 0.68
C SER A 202 0.13 -0.66 0.04
N PHE A 203 -0.96 -0.97 -0.68
CA PHE A 203 -1.10 -2.25 -1.38
C PHE A 203 -0.36 -2.19 -2.69
N ARG A 204 0.70 -2.99 -2.84
CA ARG A 204 1.64 -2.93 -3.96
C ARG A 204 1.89 -4.31 -4.56
N ARG A 205 2.30 -4.31 -5.83
CA ARG A 205 2.78 -5.53 -6.48
C ARG A 205 4.00 -6.07 -5.71
N LYS A 206 3.95 -7.35 -5.37
CA LYS A 206 5.02 -8.05 -4.69
C LYS A 206 5.96 -8.72 -5.69
N TYR A 207 5.41 -9.54 -6.57
CA TYR A 207 6.13 -10.19 -7.67
C TYR A 207 5.16 -10.56 -8.80
N VAL A 208 5.72 -10.93 -9.93
CA VAL A 208 4.99 -11.54 -11.05
C VAL A 208 5.21 -13.05 -10.99
N ASP A 209 4.14 -13.81 -10.99
CA ASP A 209 4.18 -15.27 -11.13
C ASP A 209 4.01 -15.58 -12.62
N GLU A 210 5.13 -15.76 -13.31
CA GLU A 210 5.16 -16.02 -14.75
C GLU A 210 4.52 -17.36 -15.08
N SER A 211 4.63 -18.34 -14.19
CA SER A 211 4.09 -19.69 -14.41
C SER A 211 2.56 -19.71 -14.44
N ARG A 212 1.93 -18.79 -13.73
CA ARG A 212 0.47 -18.64 -13.68
C ARG A 212 -0.04 -17.43 -14.46
N GLY A 213 0.83 -16.56 -14.95
CA GLY A 213 0.47 -15.33 -15.65
C GLY A 213 -0.24 -14.29 -14.78
N ILE A 214 0.01 -14.30 -13.46
CA ILE A 214 -0.63 -13.39 -12.50
C ILE A 214 0.38 -12.57 -11.71
N SER A 215 -0.03 -11.37 -11.29
CA SER A 215 0.74 -10.56 -10.34
C SER A 215 0.26 -10.79 -8.93
N SER A 216 1.20 -11.04 -8.03
CA SER A 216 0.93 -11.10 -6.59
C SER A 216 1.08 -9.72 -5.97
N TYR A 217 0.19 -9.42 -5.04
CA TYR A 217 0.16 -8.14 -4.32
C TYR A 217 0.23 -8.38 -2.82
N PHE A 218 0.86 -7.46 -2.12
CA PHE A 218 0.85 -7.42 -0.66
C PHE A 218 1.06 -5.99 -0.16
N TRP A 219 0.93 -5.81 1.12
CA TRP A 219 1.11 -4.53 1.79
C TRP A 219 2.60 -4.20 1.95
N LYS A 220 2.95 -2.95 1.64
CA LYS A 220 4.28 -2.37 1.88
C LYS A 220 4.12 -1.13 2.73
N ALA A 221 5.12 -0.85 3.55
CA ALA A 221 5.15 0.37 4.34
C ALA A 221 5.79 1.51 3.52
N ILE A 222 5.13 2.65 3.48
CA ILE A 222 5.64 3.85 2.82
C ILE A 222 5.82 4.97 3.86
N PRO A 223 6.96 5.69 3.85
CA PRO A 223 7.14 6.84 4.71
C PRO A 223 6.04 7.87 4.47
N ARG A 224 5.45 8.39 5.54
CA ARG A 224 4.53 9.51 5.41
C ARG A 224 5.33 10.76 5.08
N VAL A 225 5.21 11.23 3.86
CA VAL A 225 5.68 12.56 3.51
C VAL A 225 4.75 13.53 4.24
N PHE A 226 5.20 14.02 5.40
CA PHE A 226 4.56 15.17 5.98
C PHE A 226 4.74 16.31 4.98
N GLY A 227 3.68 16.71 4.33
CA GLY A 227 3.67 18.04 3.75
C GLY A 227 4.13 18.96 4.87
N SER A 228 5.19 19.68 4.63
CA SER A 228 5.67 20.75 5.50
C SER A 228 4.54 21.76 5.68
N GLY A 229 3.62 21.42 6.57
CA GLY A 229 2.68 22.36 7.12
C GLY A 229 3.44 23.12 8.20
N LYS A 230 3.99 24.27 7.84
CA LYS A 230 4.08 25.37 8.77
C LYS A 230 2.70 25.96 8.93
#